data_b89b8b9bc57864d2053a0da03447b6c8
#
_entry.id   b89b8b9bc57864d2053a0da03447b6c8
#
_cell.length_a   1.000
_cell.length_b   1.000
_cell.length_c   1.000
_cell.angle_alpha   90.00
_cell.angle_beta   90.00
_cell.angle_gamma   90.00
#
_symmetry.space_group_name_H-M   'P 1'
#
loop_
_entity.id
_entity.type
_entity.pdbx_description
1 polymer ?
#
loop_
_entity_poly.entity_id
_entity_poly.type
_entity_poly.pdbx_seq_one_letter_code
_entity_poly.pdbx_strand_id
1 'polypeptide(L)'
;MADIEEVEREFRRYFMTGPVLEDWAAWANLFTDDATYFDHFYGTFTGPDEITKFLEGTMGAAPQVYSPLIFYVIDGARVAYKVFNRADNPEPGAPPIDFPSYQFIEYAGDGKWRSEEDVWVMAEMKEFARRYSAAAKRHPQTLEQQLRREDWGPWVDWARPEPGHSASPSWLGKDGFTPFKGIQDIDFGVRSH
;
A
#
# COMPACT_ATOMS: atom_id res chain seq x y z
N MET A 1 -0.28 -26.27 12.30
CA MET A 1 -0.11 -25.76 10.94
C MET A 1 -1.29 -24.83 10.69
N ALA A 2 -1.08 -23.63 10.21
CA ALA A 2 -2.21 -22.75 9.88
C ALA A 2 -3.05 -23.40 8.77
N ASP A 3 -4.37 -23.26 8.86
CA ASP A 3 -5.27 -23.72 7.83
C ASP A 3 -5.15 -22.77 6.62
N ILE A 4 -4.85 -23.31 5.45
CA ILE A 4 -4.66 -22.53 4.22
C ILE A 4 -5.92 -21.74 3.86
N GLU A 5 -7.10 -22.30 4.09
CA GLU A 5 -8.37 -21.60 3.82
C GLU A 5 -8.55 -20.40 4.78
N GLU A 6 -8.13 -20.55 6.04
CA GLU A 6 -8.10 -19.45 6.99
C GLU A 6 -7.12 -18.36 6.56
N VAL A 7 -5.89 -18.75 6.21
CA VAL A 7 -4.85 -17.79 5.76
C VAL A 7 -5.32 -17.02 4.51
N GLU A 8 -5.91 -17.72 3.54
CA GLU A 8 -6.44 -17.07 2.33
C GLU A 8 -7.58 -16.09 2.66
N ARG A 9 -8.52 -16.48 3.50
CA ARG A 9 -9.62 -15.61 3.94
C ARG A 9 -9.08 -14.35 4.61
N GLU A 10 -8.12 -14.50 5.53
CA GLU A 10 -7.53 -13.38 6.25
C GLU A 10 -6.62 -12.53 5.35
N PHE A 11 -5.95 -13.11 4.34
CA PHE A 11 -5.23 -12.36 3.32
C PHE A 11 -6.17 -11.50 2.47
N ARG A 12 -7.33 -12.03 2.09
CA ARG A 12 -8.34 -11.24 1.37
C ARG A 12 -8.83 -10.06 2.22
N ARG A 13 -9.10 -10.29 3.50
CA ARG A 13 -9.47 -9.20 4.44
C ARG A 13 -8.37 -8.16 4.53
N TYR A 14 -7.14 -8.61 4.75
CA TYR A 14 -5.94 -7.75 4.82
C TYR A 14 -5.81 -6.89 3.55
N PHE A 15 -5.83 -7.51 2.39
CA PHE A 15 -5.64 -6.81 1.12
C PHE A 15 -6.78 -5.82 0.80
N MET A 16 -8.01 -6.21 1.09
CA MET A 16 -9.15 -5.31 0.88
C MET A 16 -9.13 -4.11 1.84
N THR A 17 -8.77 -4.31 3.10
CA THR A 17 -8.78 -3.23 4.10
C THR A 17 -7.69 -2.18 3.83
N GLY A 18 -6.45 -2.60 3.55
CA GLY A 18 -5.32 -1.69 3.27
C GLY A 18 -5.23 -1.32 1.79
N PRO A 19 -4.61 -2.15 0.95
CA PRO A 19 -4.28 -1.81 -0.43
C PRO A 19 -5.46 -1.35 -1.30
N VAL A 20 -6.68 -1.84 -1.05
CA VAL A 20 -7.87 -1.49 -1.84
C VAL A 20 -8.64 -0.31 -1.24
N LEU A 21 -9.00 -0.38 0.05
CA LEU A 21 -9.84 0.63 0.71
C LEU A 21 -9.03 1.74 1.39
N GLU A 22 -7.73 1.51 1.62
CA GLU A 22 -6.80 2.43 2.29
C GLU A 22 -7.23 2.86 3.70
N ASP A 23 -7.97 2.01 4.38
CA ASP A 23 -8.19 2.17 5.81
C ASP A 23 -6.94 1.67 6.58
N TRP A 24 -5.86 2.49 6.51
CA TRP A 24 -4.56 2.12 7.07
C TRP A 24 -4.61 1.94 8.59
N ALA A 25 -5.49 2.64 9.26
CA ALA A 25 -5.69 2.49 10.70
C ALA A 25 -6.36 1.14 11.03
N ALA A 26 -7.44 0.77 10.34
CA ALA A 26 -8.06 -0.54 10.51
C ALA A 26 -7.13 -1.67 10.03
N TRP A 27 -6.39 -1.44 8.95
CA TRP A 27 -5.43 -2.40 8.40
C TRP A 27 -4.27 -2.69 9.36
N ALA A 28 -3.66 -1.66 9.94
CA ALA A 28 -2.60 -1.84 10.93
C ALA A 28 -3.08 -2.61 12.17
N ASN A 29 -4.36 -2.47 12.52
CA ASN A 29 -4.98 -3.28 13.58
C ASN A 29 -5.15 -4.77 13.22
N LEU A 30 -4.85 -5.18 11.99
CA LEU A 30 -4.74 -6.60 11.62
C LEU A 30 -3.38 -7.20 12.00
N PHE A 31 -2.43 -6.41 12.46
CA PHE A 31 -1.14 -6.89 12.95
C PHE A 31 -1.17 -7.16 14.47
N THR A 32 -0.26 -8.02 14.93
CA THR A 32 -0.03 -8.20 16.38
C THR A 32 0.63 -6.97 16.98
N ASP A 33 0.55 -6.81 18.30
CA ASP A 33 1.12 -5.65 18.99
C ASP A 33 2.65 -5.56 18.87
N ASP A 34 3.30 -6.70 18.65
CA ASP A 34 4.75 -6.85 18.45
C ASP A 34 5.14 -7.09 16.99
N ALA A 35 4.21 -6.94 16.05
CA ALA A 35 4.46 -7.14 14.64
C ALA A 35 5.53 -6.21 14.09
N THR A 36 6.25 -6.68 13.08
CA THR A 36 7.23 -5.88 12.36
C THR A 36 6.81 -5.66 10.91
N TYR A 37 6.83 -4.41 10.48
CA TYR A 37 6.76 -4.01 9.07
C TYR A 37 8.15 -3.55 8.65
N PHE A 38 8.75 -4.22 7.69
CA PHE A 38 10.07 -3.89 7.19
C PHE A 38 10.04 -3.43 5.74
N ASP A 39 10.34 -2.17 5.51
CA ASP A 39 10.57 -1.62 4.17
C ASP A 39 12.07 -1.41 3.97
N HIS A 40 12.63 -1.96 2.87
CA HIS A 40 14.06 -1.93 2.59
C HIS A 40 14.63 -0.52 2.38
N PHE A 41 13.81 0.48 2.17
CA PHE A 41 14.24 1.87 2.05
C PHE A 41 13.97 2.68 3.31
N TYR A 42 12.79 2.49 3.91
CA TYR A 42 12.34 3.30 5.04
C TYR A 42 12.72 2.71 6.41
N GLY A 43 13.00 1.39 6.49
CA GLY A 43 13.39 0.72 7.74
C GLY A 43 12.28 -0.10 8.37
N THR A 44 12.37 -0.30 9.70
CA THR A 44 11.47 -1.17 10.46
C THR A 44 10.52 -0.37 11.34
N PHE A 45 9.24 -0.74 11.28
CA PHE A 45 8.16 -0.18 12.10
C PHE A 45 7.57 -1.29 12.96
N THR A 46 7.30 -1.01 14.23
CA THR A 46 6.84 -2.02 15.20
C THR A 46 5.46 -1.68 15.73
N GLY A 47 4.56 -2.64 15.61
CA GLY A 47 3.20 -2.55 16.10
C GLY A 47 2.28 -1.62 15.31
N PRO A 48 0.97 -1.71 15.57
CA PRO A 48 -0.05 -1.03 14.79
C PRO A 48 0.12 0.50 14.70
N ASP A 49 0.56 1.14 15.77
CA ASP A 49 0.67 2.61 15.82
C ASP A 49 1.77 3.15 14.88
N GLU A 50 2.97 2.54 14.89
CA GLU A 50 4.06 2.95 14.00
C GLU A 50 3.73 2.61 12.55
N ILE A 51 3.14 1.43 12.29
CA ILE A 51 2.70 0.99 10.96
C ILE A 51 1.65 1.95 10.40
N THR A 52 0.62 2.31 11.19
CA THR A 52 -0.41 3.28 10.78
C THR A 52 0.23 4.62 10.38
N LYS A 53 1.08 5.16 11.26
CA LYS A 53 1.72 6.46 11.05
C LYS A 53 2.62 6.45 9.81
N PHE A 54 3.35 5.36 9.60
CA PHE A 54 4.20 5.18 8.41
C PHE A 54 3.35 5.17 7.13
N LEU A 55 2.32 4.32 7.06
CA LEU A 55 1.51 4.21 5.84
C LEU A 55 0.67 5.45 5.57
N GLU A 56 0.00 6.02 6.57
CA GLU A 56 -0.72 7.27 6.38
C GLU A 56 0.21 8.39 5.88
N GLY A 57 1.41 8.49 6.46
CA GLY A 57 2.40 9.50 6.09
C GLY A 57 2.91 9.35 4.66
N THR A 58 3.28 8.14 4.25
CA THR A 58 3.81 7.84 2.91
C THR A 58 2.73 7.89 1.84
N MET A 59 1.57 7.26 2.06
CA MET A 59 0.47 7.23 1.10
C MET A 59 -0.20 8.60 0.98
N GLY A 60 -0.29 9.37 2.08
CA GLY A 60 -0.77 10.74 2.03
C GLY A 60 0.16 11.69 1.26
N ALA A 61 1.47 11.39 1.19
CA ALA A 61 2.43 12.11 0.35
C ALA A 61 2.30 11.78 -1.16
N ALA A 62 1.68 10.64 -1.49
CA ALA A 62 1.50 10.15 -2.85
C ALA A 62 0.04 9.70 -3.09
N PRO A 63 -0.95 10.58 -2.93
CA PRO A 63 -2.37 10.22 -2.94
C PRO A 63 -2.85 9.59 -4.25
N GLN A 64 -2.12 9.75 -5.34
CA GLN A 64 -2.40 9.14 -6.64
C GLN A 64 -2.01 7.66 -6.71
N VAL A 65 -1.22 7.16 -5.76
CA VAL A 65 -0.72 5.78 -5.80
C VAL A 65 -1.74 4.81 -5.22
N TYR A 66 -1.95 3.69 -5.88
CA TYR A 66 -2.75 2.56 -5.45
C TYR A 66 -2.10 1.24 -5.89
N SER A 67 -2.55 0.10 -5.35
CA SER A 67 -1.78 -1.14 -5.41
C SER A 67 -2.57 -2.33 -5.98
N PRO A 68 -2.80 -2.42 -7.32
CA PRO A 68 -3.42 -3.59 -7.93
C PRO A 68 -2.64 -4.87 -7.68
N LEU A 69 -3.34 -5.92 -7.20
CA LEU A 69 -2.77 -7.24 -6.95
C LEU A 69 -2.57 -8.01 -8.25
N ILE A 70 -1.33 -8.43 -8.52
CA ILE A 70 -0.97 -9.15 -9.74
C ILE A 70 -1.10 -10.66 -9.54
N PHE A 71 -0.55 -11.19 -8.45
CA PHE A 71 -0.69 -12.57 -8.02
C PHE A 71 -0.32 -12.70 -6.55
N TYR A 72 -0.68 -13.83 -5.95
CA TYR A 72 -0.21 -14.24 -4.62
C TYR A 72 -0.02 -15.77 -4.58
N VAL A 73 0.80 -16.20 -3.63
CA VAL A 73 1.00 -17.62 -3.29
C VAL A 73 0.99 -17.77 -1.78
N ILE A 74 0.44 -18.88 -1.31
CA ILE A 74 0.36 -19.21 0.11
C ILE A 74 1.20 -20.46 0.37
N ASP A 75 2.08 -20.39 1.37
CA ASP A 75 2.87 -21.52 1.89
C ASP A 75 2.73 -21.60 3.41
N GLY A 76 1.84 -22.44 3.89
CA GLY A 76 1.50 -22.54 5.31
C GLY A 76 0.93 -21.23 5.84
N ALA A 77 1.63 -20.59 6.76
CA ALA A 77 1.26 -19.28 7.33
C ALA A 77 1.79 -18.08 6.53
N ARG A 78 2.56 -18.31 5.48
CA ARG A 78 3.20 -17.26 4.71
C ARG A 78 2.44 -16.96 3.42
N VAL A 79 2.37 -15.68 3.09
CA VAL A 79 1.86 -15.23 1.79
C VAL A 79 2.92 -14.36 1.14
N ALA A 80 3.30 -14.71 -0.09
CA ALA A 80 4.09 -13.83 -0.95
C ALA A 80 3.18 -13.29 -2.04
N TYR A 81 3.23 -11.99 -2.29
CA TYR A 81 2.41 -11.39 -3.32
C TYR A 81 3.12 -10.26 -4.07
N LYS A 82 2.64 -9.98 -5.26
CA LYS A 82 3.12 -8.90 -6.10
C LYS A 82 2.00 -7.93 -6.38
N VAL A 83 2.30 -6.63 -6.24
CA VAL A 83 1.46 -5.53 -6.69
C VAL A 83 2.19 -4.66 -7.70
N PHE A 84 1.46 -3.82 -8.40
CA PHE A 84 2.00 -2.59 -8.94
C PHE A 84 1.71 -1.43 -7.96
N ASN A 85 2.70 -0.59 -7.70
CA ASN A 85 2.45 0.77 -7.23
C ASN A 85 2.09 1.60 -8.47
N ARG A 86 0.81 1.86 -8.65
CA ARG A 86 0.23 2.42 -9.87
C ARG A 86 -0.38 3.80 -9.62
N ALA A 87 -0.31 4.65 -10.64
CA ALA A 87 -1.12 5.85 -10.72
C ALA A 87 -1.79 5.93 -12.11
N ASP A 88 -3.04 6.37 -12.16
CA ASP A 88 -3.67 6.72 -13.42
C ASP A 88 -2.88 7.86 -14.08
N ASN A 89 -2.71 7.78 -15.39
CA ASN A 89 -1.92 8.80 -16.08
C ASN A 89 -2.72 10.12 -16.14
N PRO A 90 -2.14 11.23 -15.67
CA PRO A 90 -2.79 12.54 -15.82
C PRO A 90 -3.13 12.91 -17.26
N GLU A 91 -2.37 12.41 -18.25
CA GLU A 91 -2.64 12.63 -19.68
C GLU A 91 -3.80 11.76 -20.15
N PRO A 92 -4.92 12.35 -20.64
CA PRO A 92 -6.10 11.60 -21.03
C PRO A 92 -5.81 10.53 -22.11
N GLY A 93 -6.25 9.30 -21.85
CA GLY A 93 -6.10 8.16 -22.77
C GLY A 93 -4.70 7.54 -22.80
N ALA A 94 -3.75 8.06 -22.02
CA ALA A 94 -2.45 7.44 -21.89
C ALA A 94 -2.51 6.27 -20.89
N PRO A 95 -1.67 5.22 -21.05
CA PRO A 95 -1.66 4.09 -20.12
C PRO A 95 -1.21 4.51 -18.72
N PRO A 96 -1.63 3.79 -17.66
CA PRO A 96 -1.21 4.07 -16.31
C PRO A 96 0.31 4.02 -16.16
N ILE A 97 0.81 4.63 -15.11
CA ILE A 97 2.23 4.65 -14.76
C ILE A 97 2.39 3.78 -13.52
N ASP A 98 3.30 2.83 -13.54
CA ASP A 98 3.50 1.91 -12.43
C ASP A 98 4.95 1.43 -12.28
N PHE A 99 5.24 0.84 -11.11
CA PHE A 99 6.42 0.06 -10.83
C PHE A 99 6.05 -1.10 -9.90
N PRO A 100 6.74 -2.28 -10.01
CA PRO A 100 6.40 -3.45 -9.20
C PRO A 100 6.90 -3.31 -7.76
N SER A 101 6.15 -3.94 -6.85
CA SER A 101 6.53 -4.20 -5.48
C SER A 101 6.17 -5.63 -5.10
N TYR A 102 6.95 -6.23 -4.19
CA TYR A 102 6.80 -7.60 -3.72
C TYR A 102 6.73 -7.59 -2.21
N GLN A 103 5.74 -8.26 -1.66
CA GLN A 103 5.51 -8.32 -0.23
C GLN A 103 5.54 -9.76 0.26
N PHE A 104 6.06 -9.92 1.47
CA PHE A 104 6.10 -11.18 2.19
C PHE A 104 5.48 -10.96 3.56
N ILE A 105 4.38 -11.65 3.84
CA ILE A 105 3.68 -11.51 5.12
C ILE A 105 3.57 -12.86 5.81
N GLU A 106 3.53 -12.85 7.16
CA GLU A 106 3.36 -14.05 7.96
C GLU A 106 2.16 -13.94 8.90
N TYR A 107 1.25 -14.90 8.77
CA TYR A 107 0.05 -15.00 9.60
C TYR A 107 0.39 -15.54 10.99
N ALA A 108 -0.13 -14.87 12.02
CA ALA A 108 0.09 -15.25 13.43
C ALA A 108 -1.01 -16.18 13.98
N GLY A 109 -2.16 -16.25 13.31
CA GLY A 109 -3.40 -16.83 13.83
C GLY A 109 -4.38 -15.75 14.31
N ASP A 110 -5.59 -16.16 14.66
CA ASP A 110 -6.65 -15.31 15.24
C ASP A 110 -6.91 -14.01 14.45
N GLY A 111 -6.79 -14.09 13.12
CA GLY A 111 -7.00 -12.96 12.22
C GLY A 111 -5.91 -11.88 12.27
N LYS A 112 -4.71 -12.21 12.76
CA LYS A 112 -3.60 -11.29 12.93
C LYS A 112 -2.37 -11.68 12.10
N TRP A 113 -1.60 -10.68 11.67
CA TRP A 113 -0.33 -10.80 10.96
C TRP A 113 0.82 -10.41 11.88
N ARG A 114 1.93 -11.17 11.85
CA ARG A 114 3.10 -10.88 12.71
C ARG A 114 4.20 -10.11 12.01
N SER A 115 4.22 -10.16 10.68
CA SER A 115 5.25 -9.44 9.91
C SER A 115 4.80 -9.12 8.51
N GLU A 116 5.40 -8.06 7.97
CA GLU A 116 5.44 -7.74 6.55
C GLU A 116 6.84 -7.29 6.17
N GLU A 117 7.30 -7.73 5.01
CA GLU A 117 8.51 -7.25 4.35
C GLU A 117 8.13 -6.73 2.96
N ASP A 118 8.46 -5.47 2.69
CA ASP A 118 8.14 -4.78 1.44
C ASP A 118 9.41 -4.52 0.62
N VAL A 119 9.45 -5.03 -0.60
CA VAL A 119 10.61 -4.99 -1.50
C VAL A 119 10.24 -4.31 -2.81
N TRP A 120 10.89 -3.20 -3.11
CA TRP A 120 10.74 -2.47 -4.35
C TRP A 120 12.07 -1.83 -4.80
N VAL A 121 12.13 -1.38 -6.04
CA VAL A 121 13.38 -0.88 -6.64
C VAL A 121 13.36 0.64 -6.75
N MET A 122 14.26 1.30 -6.02
CA MET A 122 14.39 2.77 -5.99
C MET A 122 14.51 3.40 -7.38
N ALA A 123 15.22 2.76 -8.32
CA ALA A 123 15.36 3.30 -9.67
C ALA A 123 14.03 3.32 -10.44
N GLU A 124 13.19 2.29 -10.24
CA GLU A 124 11.87 2.20 -10.86
C GLU A 124 10.89 3.20 -10.24
N MET A 125 10.91 3.35 -8.91
CA MET A 125 10.13 4.38 -8.21
C MET A 125 10.52 5.79 -8.67
N LYS A 126 11.82 6.09 -8.83
CA LYS A 126 12.27 7.40 -9.36
C LYS A 126 11.78 7.64 -10.79
N GLU A 127 11.81 6.62 -11.63
CA GLU A 127 11.30 6.74 -13.00
C GLU A 127 9.77 6.93 -13.02
N PHE A 128 9.03 6.20 -12.17
CA PHE A 128 7.61 6.42 -11.93
C PHE A 128 7.32 7.88 -11.55
N ALA A 129 8.00 8.38 -10.51
CA ALA A 129 7.83 9.75 -10.02
C ALA A 129 8.15 10.79 -11.10
N ARG A 130 9.20 10.57 -11.89
CA ARG A 130 9.58 11.45 -13.01
C ARG A 130 8.50 11.49 -14.10
N ARG A 131 7.98 10.32 -14.51
CA ARG A 131 6.93 10.19 -15.53
C ARG A 131 5.64 10.84 -15.06
N TYR A 132 5.19 10.50 -13.84
CA TYR A 132 3.98 11.07 -13.28
C TYR A 132 4.06 12.58 -13.13
N SER A 133 5.15 13.11 -12.56
CA SER A 133 5.34 14.56 -12.40
C SER A 133 5.37 15.30 -13.75
N ALA A 134 5.97 14.71 -14.77
CA ALA A 134 5.98 15.30 -16.11
C ALA A 134 4.59 15.36 -16.74
N ALA A 135 3.77 14.32 -16.56
CA ALA A 135 2.39 14.29 -17.02
C ALA A 135 1.51 15.26 -16.22
N ALA A 136 1.59 15.24 -14.87
CA ALA A 136 0.82 16.11 -13.99
C ALA A 136 1.14 17.60 -14.18
N LYS A 137 2.37 17.93 -14.59
CA LYS A 137 2.72 19.33 -14.95
C LYS A 137 1.96 19.81 -16.19
N ARG A 138 1.68 18.94 -17.16
CA ARG A 138 0.92 19.27 -18.37
C ARG A 138 -0.60 19.17 -18.13
N HIS A 139 -1.01 18.24 -17.28
CA HIS A 139 -2.39 17.92 -16.95
C HIS A 139 -2.58 17.89 -15.43
N PRO A 140 -2.68 19.07 -14.77
CA PRO A 140 -2.81 19.16 -13.33
C PRO A 140 -4.04 18.39 -12.82
N GLN A 141 -3.87 17.62 -11.74
CA GLN A 141 -4.93 16.81 -11.14
C GLN A 141 -5.34 17.38 -9.78
N THR A 142 -6.63 17.44 -9.52
CA THR A 142 -7.17 17.68 -8.18
C THR A 142 -6.96 16.43 -7.32
N LEU A 143 -7.03 16.57 -5.98
CA LEU A 143 -7.01 15.43 -5.07
C LEU A 143 -8.14 14.43 -5.39
N GLU A 144 -9.34 14.93 -5.66
CA GLU A 144 -10.47 14.09 -6.08
C GLU A 144 -10.16 13.23 -7.30
N GLN A 145 -9.51 13.80 -8.31
CA GLN A 145 -9.10 13.06 -9.51
C GLN A 145 -8.05 12.00 -9.19
N GLN A 146 -7.09 12.32 -8.34
CA GLN A 146 -6.05 11.37 -7.90
C GLN A 146 -6.63 10.18 -7.12
N LEU A 147 -7.77 10.36 -6.43
CA LEU A 147 -8.42 9.32 -5.63
C LEU A 147 -9.39 8.43 -6.43
N ARG A 148 -9.62 8.66 -7.72
CA ARG A 148 -10.55 7.84 -8.53
C ARG A 148 -10.03 6.43 -8.77
N ARG A 149 -8.75 6.27 -9.13
CA ARG A 149 -8.07 4.97 -9.24
C ARG A 149 -8.83 3.99 -10.11
N GLU A 150 -8.84 4.23 -11.42
CA GLU A 150 -9.74 3.56 -12.34
C GLU A 150 -9.20 2.23 -12.88
N ASP A 151 -7.86 2.09 -13.03
CA ASP A 151 -7.26 0.93 -13.70
C ASP A 151 -6.66 -0.09 -12.71
N TRP A 152 -7.50 -0.96 -12.19
CA TRP A 152 -7.09 -2.08 -11.32
C TRP A 152 -6.58 -3.30 -12.09
N GLY A 153 -6.61 -3.26 -13.43
CA GLY A 153 -6.16 -4.36 -14.28
C GLY A 153 -7.02 -5.63 -14.19
N PRO A 154 -6.67 -6.66 -14.96
CA PRO A 154 -7.47 -7.88 -15.08
C PRO A 154 -6.97 -9.05 -14.21
N TRP A 155 -6.06 -8.85 -13.23
CA TRP A 155 -5.28 -9.96 -12.66
C TRP A 155 -6.01 -10.75 -11.59
N VAL A 156 -6.42 -10.11 -10.49
CA VAL A 156 -7.10 -10.78 -9.36
C VAL A 156 -8.44 -10.11 -9.11
N ASP A 157 -9.52 -10.75 -9.54
CA ASP A 157 -10.84 -10.14 -9.61
C ASP A 157 -11.39 -9.64 -8.28
N TRP A 158 -11.12 -10.35 -7.18
CA TRP A 158 -11.61 -9.95 -5.86
C TRP A 158 -10.82 -8.78 -5.24
N ALA A 159 -9.61 -8.49 -5.73
CA ALA A 159 -8.68 -7.53 -5.14
C ALA A 159 -8.80 -6.14 -5.79
N ARG A 160 -10.01 -5.65 -5.92
CA ARG A 160 -10.32 -4.33 -6.48
C ARG A 160 -11.61 -3.79 -5.88
N PRO A 161 -11.81 -2.47 -5.85
CA PRO A 161 -13.04 -1.88 -5.39
C PRO A 161 -14.19 -2.11 -6.39
N GLU A 162 -15.41 -1.87 -5.93
CA GLU A 162 -16.57 -1.83 -6.82
C GLU A 162 -16.42 -0.72 -7.87
N PRO A 163 -16.94 -0.92 -9.09
CA PRO A 163 -16.88 0.08 -10.14
C PRO A 163 -17.45 1.44 -9.70
N GLY A 164 -16.72 2.51 -9.98
CA GLY A 164 -17.09 3.87 -9.59
C GLY A 164 -16.76 4.25 -8.14
N HIS A 165 -16.09 3.34 -7.41
CA HIS A 165 -15.54 3.68 -6.09
C HIS A 165 -14.48 4.77 -6.21
N SER A 166 -14.51 5.74 -5.29
CA SER A 166 -13.43 6.69 -5.06
C SER A 166 -12.78 6.37 -3.72
N ALA A 167 -11.46 6.32 -3.68
CA ALA A 167 -10.75 6.00 -2.46
C ALA A 167 -11.05 7.04 -1.36
N SER A 168 -11.19 6.54 -0.14
CA SER A 168 -11.39 7.35 1.06
C SER A 168 -10.37 6.94 2.13
N PRO A 169 -9.08 7.25 1.90
CA PRO A 169 -7.99 6.86 2.79
C PRO A 169 -8.22 7.34 4.22
N SER A 170 -7.76 6.57 5.21
CA SER A 170 -7.94 6.91 6.63
C SER A 170 -7.28 8.23 7.06
N TRP A 171 -6.30 8.72 6.30
CA TRP A 171 -5.68 10.03 6.53
C TRP A 171 -6.52 11.20 5.99
N LEU A 172 -7.49 10.97 5.10
CA LEU A 172 -8.27 12.02 4.46
C LEU A 172 -9.21 12.70 5.46
N GLY A 173 -9.09 14.02 5.61
CA GLY A 173 -9.89 14.79 6.55
C GLY A 173 -9.51 14.62 8.03
N LYS A 174 -8.41 13.93 8.33
CA LYS A 174 -7.91 13.76 9.69
C LYS A 174 -7.30 15.06 10.21
N ASP A 175 -7.80 15.54 11.34
CA ASP A 175 -7.30 16.77 11.98
C ASP A 175 -5.80 16.68 12.31
N GLY A 176 -5.04 17.69 11.91
CA GLY A 176 -3.61 17.77 12.17
C GLY A 176 -2.77 16.80 11.32
N PHE A 177 -3.35 16.08 10.38
CA PHE A 177 -2.61 15.20 9.47
C PHE A 177 -1.65 16.01 8.59
N THR A 178 -0.41 15.54 8.51
CA THR A 178 0.61 16.08 7.61
C THR A 178 1.32 14.92 6.91
N PRO A 179 1.27 14.84 5.58
CA PRO A 179 2.00 13.80 4.85
C PRO A 179 3.51 14.00 5.00
N PHE A 180 4.27 12.92 4.84
CA PHE A 180 5.73 13.00 4.85
C PHE A 180 6.25 13.80 3.65
N LYS A 181 7.22 14.67 3.89
CA LYS A 181 7.90 15.46 2.85
C LYS A 181 9.18 14.79 2.38
N GLY A 182 9.69 13.85 3.16
CA GLY A 182 10.89 13.09 2.86
C GLY A 182 11.25 12.13 3.98
N ILE A 183 12.32 11.36 3.78
CA ILE A 183 12.76 10.33 4.72
C ILE A 183 13.05 10.86 6.13
N GLN A 184 13.42 12.12 6.24
CA GLN A 184 13.67 12.77 7.53
C GLN A 184 12.43 12.90 8.42
N ASP A 185 11.24 12.79 7.84
CA ASP A 185 9.98 12.84 8.59
C ASP A 185 9.59 11.48 9.18
N ILE A 186 10.39 10.44 8.88
CA ILE A 186 10.18 9.04 9.31
C ILE A 186 11.14 8.73 10.47
N ASP A 187 11.21 9.61 11.48
CA ASP A 187 12.05 9.43 12.66
C ASP A 187 11.19 8.98 13.87
N PHE A 188 10.55 7.82 13.73
CA PHE A 188 9.84 7.21 14.86
C PHE A 188 10.19 5.72 14.97
N GLY A 189 11.40 5.45 15.42
CA GLY A 189 11.84 4.10 15.74
C GLY A 189 12.48 3.33 14.60
N VAL A 190 12.87 4.00 13.50
CA VAL A 190 13.69 3.37 12.45
C VAL A 190 15.01 2.90 13.07
N ARG A 191 15.11 1.61 13.28
CA ARG A 191 16.34 1.00 13.77
C ARG A 191 17.21 0.70 12.56
N SER A 192 18.35 1.39 12.47
CA SER A 192 19.41 0.99 11.53
C SER A 192 19.77 -0.48 11.74
N HIS A 193 19.87 -1.23 10.67
CA HIS A 193 20.29 -2.63 10.62
C HIS A 193 21.65 -2.87 11.21
#